data_9d1b6e448ffa14e8d2bbcbb979367e1c
#
_entry.id   9d1b6e448ffa14e8d2bbcbb979367e1c
#
_cell.length_a   1.000
_cell.length_b   1.000
_cell.length_c   1.000
_cell.angle_alpha   90.00
_cell.angle_beta   90.00
_cell.angle_gamma   90.00
#
_symmetry.space_group_name_H-M   'P 1'
#
loop_
_entity.id
_entity.type
_entity.pdbx_description
1 polymer ?
#
loop_
_entity_poly.entity_id
_entity_poly.type
_entity_poly.pdbx_seq_one_letter_code
_entity_poly.pdbx_strand_id
1 'polypeptide(L)'
;SWELNAPEITTVMSRVDMVTGTLGKAYGVVGGYITGKTNLIDWFRSYAPGFIFTTSLPPAIMAGCSASIRYQRATLKDRIAQQKNTRLVKNNLNELGIPVIPNPSHIVPVLVGNAADAKRASDLLLNKHDIYVQAINFPTVPIGEERLRITPTPGHGPELSKQLVEAVDSVFTELNLNRINDWKKLGGLVGVGVEGAAKVEHIWTEEQLALTDADLNPNVVNPAISPLDVSSGIST
;
A
#
# COMPACT_ATOMS: atom_id res chain seq x y z
N SER A 1 6.33 3.30 21.53
CA SER A 1 5.59 4.48 21.07
C SER A 1 6.44 5.71 21.33
N TRP A 2 6.63 6.54 20.34
CA TRP A 2 7.37 7.80 20.38
C TRP A 2 6.69 8.89 21.26
N GLU A 3 5.50 8.62 21.78
CA GLU A 3 4.68 9.54 22.56
C GLU A 3 4.68 9.28 24.08
N LEU A 4 5.48 8.36 24.58
CA LEU A 4 5.47 7.96 26.01
C LEU A 4 5.83 9.07 26.99
N ASN A 5 6.25 10.26 26.54
CA ASN A 5 6.59 11.41 27.39
C ASN A 5 5.96 12.72 26.93
N ALA A 6 4.98 12.71 26.04
CA ALA A 6 4.23 13.93 25.73
C ALA A 6 3.16 14.17 26.80
N PRO A 7 3.03 15.38 27.34
CA PRO A 7 1.93 15.68 28.26
C PRO A 7 0.62 15.53 27.52
N GLU A 8 -0.31 14.76 28.07
CA GLU A 8 -1.73 14.55 27.70
C GLU A 8 -2.25 15.16 26.38
N ILE A 9 -1.53 15.00 25.30
CA ILE A 9 -2.10 15.22 23.98
C ILE A 9 -2.94 13.99 23.72
N THR A 10 -4.25 14.12 23.74
CA THR A 10 -5.21 13.11 23.32
C THR A 10 -5.01 12.84 21.83
N THR A 11 -4.08 11.98 21.51
CA THR A 11 -3.84 11.53 20.13
C THR A 11 -4.93 10.57 19.71
N VAL A 12 -5.12 10.37 18.41
CA VAL A 12 -6.02 9.34 17.90
C VAL A 12 -5.64 7.97 18.49
N MET A 13 -4.35 7.70 18.67
CA MET A 13 -3.84 6.45 19.26
C MET A 13 -4.28 6.23 20.71
N SER A 14 -4.46 7.29 21.51
CA SER A 14 -4.94 7.17 22.89
C SER A 14 -6.39 6.65 22.98
N ARG A 15 -7.15 6.77 21.90
CA ARG A 15 -8.54 6.32 21.75
C ARG A 15 -8.66 4.93 21.10
N VAL A 16 -7.54 4.33 20.69
CA VAL A 16 -7.49 3.01 20.05
C VAL A 16 -7.17 1.96 21.11
N ASP A 17 -8.08 1.02 21.33
CA ASP A 17 -7.90 -0.04 22.32
C ASP A 17 -6.99 -1.15 21.82
N MET A 18 -7.04 -1.43 20.51
CA MET A 18 -6.30 -2.52 19.88
C MET A 18 -5.91 -2.15 18.44
N VAL A 19 -4.69 -2.52 18.07
CA VAL A 19 -4.20 -2.43 16.69
C VAL A 19 -3.88 -3.82 16.17
N THR A 20 -4.38 -4.15 14.99
CA THR A 20 -3.99 -5.36 14.24
C THR A 20 -3.20 -5.00 13.02
N GLY A 21 -2.25 -5.84 12.62
CA GLY A 21 -1.46 -5.61 11.43
C GLY A 21 -1.07 -6.89 10.73
N THR A 22 -0.96 -6.84 9.41
CA THR A 22 -0.43 -7.93 8.60
C THR A 22 1.09 -7.79 8.45
N LEU A 23 1.78 -8.92 8.46
CA LEU A 23 3.22 -9.00 8.18
C LEU A 23 3.51 -9.42 6.72
N GLY A 24 2.49 -9.81 5.96
CA GLY A 24 2.61 -10.32 4.60
C GLY A 24 2.59 -9.26 3.48
N LYS A 25 2.66 -7.98 3.81
CA LYS A 25 2.69 -6.87 2.83
C LYS A 25 4.01 -6.10 2.94
N ALA A 26 3.97 -4.86 3.41
CA ALA A 26 5.16 -4.00 3.51
C ALA A 26 6.31 -4.61 4.34
N TYR A 27 6.01 -5.47 5.29
CA TYR A 27 7.04 -6.15 6.08
C TYR A 27 7.67 -7.36 5.37
N GLY A 28 7.07 -7.88 4.29
CA GLY A 28 7.65 -8.89 3.41
C GLY A 28 7.79 -10.29 4.00
N VAL A 29 7.05 -10.62 5.06
CA VAL A 29 7.05 -11.94 5.70
C VAL A 29 5.63 -12.52 5.77
N VAL A 30 5.38 -13.50 6.60
CA VAL A 30 4.07 -14.15 6.77
C VAL A 30 3.51 -13.86 8.16
N GLY A 31 2.16 -13.83 8.26
CA GLY A 31 1.44 -13.71 9.53
C GLY A 31 0.91 -12.31 9.81
N GLY A 32 0.64 -12.07 11.07
CA GLY A 32 0.11 -10.82 11.56
C GLY A 32 0.38 -10.65 13.07
N TYR A 33 -0.05 -9.52 13.60
CA TYR A 33 0.08 -9.22 15.01
C TYR A 33 -1.15 -8.49 15.56
N ILE A 34 -1.31 -8.60 16.86
CA ILE A 34 -2.23 -7.79 17.66
C ILE A 34 -1.40 -7.08 18.72
N THR A 35 -1.67 -5.80 18.94
CA THR A 35 -1.08 -5.03 20.04
C THR A 35 -2.13 -4.15 20.70
N GLY A 36 -1.98 -3.90 21.99
CA GLY A 36 -2.93 -3.14 22.80
C GLY A 36 -2.52 -3.14 24.28
N LYS A 37 -3.47 -2.85 25.17
CA LYS A 37 -3.23 -2.90 26.62
C LYS A 37 -2.89 -4.31 27.07
N THR A 38 -1.96 -4.47 28.01
CA THR A 38 -1.43 -5.76 28.46
C THR A 38 -2.52 -6.75 28.85
N ASN A 39 -3.48 -6.35 29.68
CA ASN A 39 -4.58 -7.20 30.12
C ASN A 39 -5.46 -7.70 28.96
N LEU A 40 -5.67 -6.87 27.92
CA LEU A 40 -6.42 -7.26 26.75
C LEU A 40 -5.63 -8.30 25.91
N ILE A 41 -4.34 -8.09 25.74
CA ILE A 41 -3.48 -9.03 25.00
C ILE A 41 -3.36 -10.37 25.76
N ASP A 42 -3.24 -10.36 27.08
CA ASP A 42 -3.21 -11.57 27.89
C ASP A 42 -4.52 -12.33 27.80
N TRP A 43 -5.66 -11.61 27.75
CA TRP A 43 -6.94 -12.24 27.50
C TRP A 43 -7.00 -12.95 26.14
N PHE A 44 -6.54 -12.29 25.06
CA PHE A 44 -6.48 -12.93 23.74
C PHE A 44 -5.59 -14.16 23.72
N ARG A 45 -4.43 -14.13 24.38
CA ARG A 45 -3.55 -15.29 24.49
C ARG A 45 -4.21 -16.46 25.21
N SER A 46 -5.08 -16.18 26.17
CA SER A 46 -5.73 -17.19 27.01
C SER A 46 -7.03 -17.73 26.44
N TYR A 47 -7.77 -16.94 25.65
CA TYR A 47 -9.13 -17.27 25.25
C TYR A 47 -9.39 -17.25 23.74
N ALA A 48 -8.55 -16.62 22.93
CA ALA A 48 -8.82 -16.51 21.49
C ALA A 48 -8.54 -17.84 20.76
N PRO A 49 -9.55 -18.48 20.17
CA PRO A 49 -9.36 -19.77 19.47
C PRO A 49 -8.32 -19.71 18.36
N GLY A 50 -8.27 -18.60 17.62
CA GLY A 50 -7.30 -18.37 16.56
C GLY A 50 -5.86 -18.22 17.06
N PHE A 51 -5.64 -18.05 18.36
CA PHE A 51 -4.32 -18.05 18.98
C PHE A 51 -4.01 -19.38 19.66
N ILE A 52 -4.94 -19.93 20.46
CA ILE A 52 -4.74 -21.13 21.26
C ILE A 52 -4.55 -22.37 20.38
N PHE A 53 -5.35 -22.49 19.30
CA PHE A 53 -5.38 -23.67 18.44
C PHE A 53 -4.55 -23.52 17.16
N THR A 54 -3.63 -22.55 17.12
CA THR A 54 -2.70 -22.37 16.00
C THR A 54 -1.26 -22.50 16.45
N THR A 55 -0.40 -22.95 15.52
CA THR A 55 1.05 -23.00 15.77
C THR A 55 1.66 -21.62 15.68
N SER A 56 2.63 -21.32 16.52
CA SER A 56 3.41 -20.08 16.44
C SER A 56 4.19 -20.00 15.12
N LEU A 57 4.45 -18.77 14.70
CA LEU A 57 5.26 -18.51 13.50
C LEU A 57 6.69 -19.04 13.69
N PRO A 58 7.34 -19.55 12.63
CA PRO A 58 8.72 -20.01 12.70
C PRO A 58 9.67 -18.88 13.16
N PRO A 59 10.70 -19.18 13.98
CA PRO A 59 11.66 -18.17 14.46
C PRO A 59 12.32 -17.35 13.35
N ALA A 60 12.65 -17.97 12.21
CA ALA A 60 13.21 -17.28 11.05
C ALA A 60 12.29 -16.19 10.50
N ILE A 61 10.97 -16.46 10.44
CA ILE A 61 9.96 -15.48 10.02
C ILE A 61 9.89 -14.31 11.03
N MET A 62 9.93 -14.59 12.32
CA MET A 62 9.90 -13.58 13.36
C MET A 62 11.18 -12.71 13.36
N ALA A 63 12.33 -13.32 13.12
CA ALA A 63 13.59 -12.58 12.95
C ALA A 63 13.55 -11.67 11.73
N GLY A 64 13.07 -12.17 10.60
CA GLY A 64 12.86 -11.39 9.36
C GLY A 64 11.90 -10.22 9.58
N CYS A 65 10.77 -10.44 10.26
CA CYS A 65 9.83 -9.39 10.61
C CYS A 65 10.48 -8.30 11.46
N SER A 66 11.21 -8.70 12.52
CA SER A 66 11.91 -7.76 13.40
C SER A 66 12.97 -6.95 12.64
N ALA A 67 13.68 -7.56 11.71
CA ALA A 67 14.65 -6.87 10.85
C ALA A 67 13.96 -5.87 9.92
N SER A 68 12.86 -6.26 9.28
CA SER A 68 12.07 -5.39 8.39
C SER A 68 11.50 -4.17 9.15
N ILE A 69 10.95 -4.38 10.35
CA ILE A 69 10.45 -3.28 11.18
C ILE A 69 11.57 -2.32 11.57
N ARG A 70 12.73 -2.85 11.99
CA ARG A 70 13.90 -2.01 12.31
C ARG A 70 14.36 -1.19 11.10
N TYR A 71 14.47 -1.82 9.95
CA TYR A 71 14.82 -1.13 8.70
C TYR A 71 13.85 0.01 8.40
N GLN A 72 12.55 -0.26 8.41
CA GLN A 72 11.53 0.75 8.10
C GLN A 72 11.45 1.89 9.14
N ARG A 73 11.91 1.66 10.37
CA ARG A 73 12.07 2.72 11.37
C ARG A 73 13.30 3.58 11.11
N ALA A 74 14.35 3.01 10.52
CA ALA A 74 15.64 3.66 10.31
C ALA A 74 15.68 4.49 9.01
N THR A 75 14.73 4.33 8.08
CA THR A 75 14.75 5.07 6.82
C THR A 75 13.34 5.38 6.30
N LEU A 76 13.21 6.54 5.64
CA LEU A 76 12.03 6.96 4.89
C LEU A 76 12.16 6.67 3.39
N LYS A 77 13.34 6.27 2.93
CA LYS A 77 13.71 6.16 1.52
C LYS A 77 12.66 5.42 0.69
N ASP A 78 12.28 4.21 1.12
CA ASP A 78 11.36 3.37 0.33
C ASP A 78 9.94 3.94 0.33
N ARG A 79 9.49 4.49 1.45
CA ARG A 79 8.14 5.13 1.53
C ARG A 79 8.06 6.35 0.63
N ILE A 80 9.09 7.20 0.63
CA ILE A 80 9.18 8.37 -0.24
C ILE A 80 9.26 7.95 -1.71
N ALA A 81 10.10 6.98 -2.04
CA ALA A 81 10.22 6.45 -3.40
C ALA A 81 8.88 5.89 -3.90
N GLN A 82 8.17 5.10 -3.09
CA GLN A 82 6.85 4.59 -3.45
C GLN A 82 5.85 5.71 -3.77
N GLN A 83 5.79 6.75 -2.93
CA GLN A 83 4.86 7.86 -3.13
C GLN A 83 5.20 8.66 -4.40
N LYS A 84 6.49 8.91 -4.64
CA LYS A 84 6.95 9.58 -5.87
C LYS A 84 6.62 8.76 -7.12
N ASN A 85 6.90 7.47 -7.11
CA ASN A 85 6.57 6.57 -8.23
C ASN A 85 5.05 6.48 -8.46
N THR A 86 4.26 6.43 -7.39
CA THR A 86 2.79 6.44 -7.50
C THR A 86 2.27 7.71 -8.18
N ARG A 87 2.78 8.88 -7.77
CA ARG A 87 2.40 10.16 -8.39
C ARG A 87 2.80 10.21 -9.85
N LEU A 88 4.02 9.77 -10.17
CA LEU A 88 4.52 9.72 -11.54
C LEU A 88 3.61 8.89 -12.44
N VAL A 89 3.25 7.68 -12.00
CA VAL A 89 2.36 6.79 -12.76
C VAL A 89 0.96 7.40 -12.92
N LYS A 90 0.37 7.94 -11.85
CA LYS A 90 -0.95 8.59 -11.90
C LYS A 90 -0.96 9.75 -12.90
N ASN A 91 0.03 10.62 -12.84
CA ASN A 91 0.12 11.79 -13.71
C ASN A 91 0.28 11.38 -15.17
N ASN A 92 1.23 10.51 -15.48
CA ASN A 92 1.50 10.07 -16.85
C ASN A 92 0.30 9.33 -17.48
N LEU A 93 -0.40 8.50 -16.72
CA LEU A 93 -1.62 7.85 -17.21
C LEU A 93 -2.73 8.86 -17.48
N ASN A 94 -2.93 9.85 -16.59
CA ASN A 94 -3.92 10.90 -16.78
C ASN A 94 -3.61 11.78 -18.01
N GLU A 95 -2.34 12.09 -18.26
CA GLU A 95 -1.91 12.86 -19.44
C GLU A 95 -2.27 12.15 -20.75
N LEU A 96 -2.23 10.82 -20.77
CA LEU A 96 -2.68 9.99 -21.89
C LEU A 96 -4.20 9.78 -21.93
N GLY A 97 -4.94 10.37 -21.00
CA GLY A 97 -6.38 10.20 -20.89
C GLY A 97 -6.81 8.83 -20.38
N ILE A 98 -5.90 8.05 -19.79
CA ILE A 98 -6.24 6.78 -19.13
C ILE A 98 -7.02 7.07 -17.84
N PRO A 99 -8.17 6.39 -17.61
CA PRO A 99 -9.12 6.75 -16.58
C PRO A 99 -8.68 6.28 -15.18
N VAL A 100 -7.71 6.97 -14.58
CA VAL A 100 -7.31 6.71 -13.18
C VAL A 100 -8.39 7.19 -12.24
N ILE A 101 -8.91 6.29 -11.40
CA ILE A 101 -9.90 6.64 -10.37
C ILE A 101 -9.22 7.50 -9.28
N PRO A 102 -9.73 8.72 -9.02
CA PRO A 102 -9.14 9.61 -8.02
C PRO A 102 -9.14 8.98 -6.63
N ASN A 103 -7.98 8.92 -6.00
CA ASN A 103 -7.82 8.46 -4.62
C ASN A 103 -6.49 8.96 -4.03
N PRO A 104 -6.41 9.13 -2.69
CA PRO A 104 -5.20 9.66 -2.04
C PRO A 104 -4.12 8.59 -1.81
N SER A 105 -4.43 7.30 -1.99
CA SER A 105 -3.55 6.19 -1.61
C SER A 105 -2.42 5.94 -2.62
N HIS A 106 -1.55 5.01 -2.27
CA HIS A 106 -0.48 4.49 -3.13
C HIS A 106 -0.97 3.56 -4.26
N ILE A 107 -2.26 3.28 -4.32
CA ILE A 107 -2.86 2.45 -5.37
C ILE A 107 -3.23 3.33 -6.56
N VAL A 108 -2.99 2.83 -7.77
CA VAL A 108 -3.39 3.44 -9.03
C VAL A 108 -4.46 2.56 -9.67
N PRO A 109 -5.76 2.80 -9.33
CA PRO A 109 -6.84 2.03 -9.92
C PRO A 109 -7.21 2.66 -11.26
N VAL A 110 -7.22 1.85 -12.32
CA VAL A 110 -7.57 2.27 -13.68
C VAL A 110 -8.93 1.69 -14.04
N LEU A 111 -9.92 2.53 -14.27
CA LEU A 111 -11.30 2.12 -14.57
C LEU A 111 -11.38 1.43 -15.93
N VAL A 112 -12.05 0.29 -16.00
CA VAL A 112 -12.34 -0.44 -17.24
C VAL A 112 -13.86 -0.56 -17.45
N GLY A 113 -14.63 -0.85 -16.39
CA GLY A 113 -16.07 -0.89 -16.38
C GLY A 113 -16.70 -2.17 -16.94
N ASN A 114 -15.90 -3.19 -17.22
CA ASN A 114 -16.34 -4.50 -17.66
C ASN A 114 -15.39 -5.60 -17.19
N ALA A 115 -15.93 -6.69 -16.65
CA ALA A 115 -15.15 -7.77 -16.08
C ALA A 115 -14.32 -8.55 -17.12
N ALA A 116 -14.91 -8.80 -18.30
CA ALA A 116 -14.22 -9.51 -19.38
C ALA A 116 -13.06 -8.67 -19.93
N ASP A 117 -13.28 -7.39 -20.13
CA ASP A 117 -12.26 -6.46 -20.63
C ASP A 117 -11.16 -6.20 -19.62
N ALA A 118 -11.50 -6.09 -18.32
CA ALA A 118 -10.51 -5.99 -17.24
C ALA A 118 -9.58 -7.23 -17.21
N LYS A 119 -10.16 -8.42 -17.37
CA LYS A 119 -9.40 -9.67 -17.46
C LYS A 119 -8.51 -9.67 -18.72
N ARG A 120 -9.06 -9.35 -19.91
CA ARG A 120 -8.32 -9.30 -21.17
C ARG A 120 -7.16 -8.31 -21.10
N ALA A 121 -7.39 -7.13 -20.53
CA ALA A 121 -6.36 -6.11 -20.35
C ALA A 121 -5.22 -6.61 -19.44
N SER A 122 -5.56 -7.27 -18.33
CA SER A 122 -4.58 -7.90 -17.44
C SER A 122 -3.76 -8.98 -18.17
N ASP A 123 -4.42 -9.86 -18.94
CA ASP A 123 -3.77 -10.92 -19.70
C ASP A 123 -2.85 -10.36 -20.80
N LEU A 124 -3.26 -9.30 -21.52
CA LEU A 124 -2.43 -8.65 -22.53
C LEU A 124 -1.21 -7.96 -21.93
N LEU A 125 -1.35 -7.27 -20.80
CA LEU A 125 -0.22 -6.68 -20.09
C LEU A 125 0.80 -7.75 -19.71
N LEU A 126 0.36 -8.91 -19.24
CA LEU A 126 1.25 -10.01 -18.89
C LEU A 126 1.89 -10.64 -20.12
N ASN A 127 1.10 -11.01 -21.11
CA ASN A 127 1.57 -11.86 -22.22
C ASN A 127 2.36 -11.09 -23.30
N LYS A 128 2.12 -9.79 -23.48
CA LYS A 128 2.79 -8.96 -24.50
C LYS A 128 3.85 -8.03 -23.93
N HIS A 129 3.69 -7.63 -22.65
CA HIS A 129 4.55 -6.61 -22.05
C HIS A 129 5.30 -7.11 -20.82
N ASP A 130 5.11 -8.38 -20.40
CA ASP A 130 5.71 -8.98 -19.20
C ASP A 130 5.37 -8.21 -17.90
N ILE A 131 4.19 -7.56 -17.88
CA ILE A 131 3.75 -6.74 -16.75
C ILE A 131 2.51 -7.36 -16.12
N TYR A 132 2.65 -7.83 -14.86
CA TYR A 132 1.50 -8.34 -14.10
C TYR A 132 0.73 -7.20 -13.45
N VAL A 133 -0.55 -7.06 -13.79
CA VAL A 133 -1.50 -6.13 -13.18
C VAL A 133 -2.76 -6.89 -12.79
N GLN A 134 -3.22 -6.71 -11.57
CA GLN A 134 -4.41 -7.39 -11.04
C GLN A 134 -5.69 -6.75 -11.58
N ALA A 135 -6.51 -7.52 -12.28
CA ALA A 135 -7.90 -7.16 -12.55
C ALA A 135 -8.76 -7.32 -11.29
N ILE A 136 -9.58 -6.33 -10.98
CA ILE A 136 -10.50 -6.31 -9.84
C ILE A 136 -11.93 -6.24 -10.37
N ASN A 137 -12.70 -7.29 -10.06
CA ASN A 137 -14.05 -7.49 -10.54
C ASN A 137 -15.03 -7.67 -9.36
N PHE A 138 -16.33 -7.75 -9.70
CA PHE A 138 -17.34 -8.17 -8.73
C PHE A 138 -16.94 -9.52 -8.06
N PRO A 139 -17.17 -9.71 -6.75
CA PRO A 139 -17.87 -8.83 -5.80
C PRO A 139 -16.96 -7.80 -5.07
N THR A 140 -15.69 -7.71 -5.42
CA THR A 140 -14.75 -6.76 -4.77
C THR A 140 -15.10 -5.31 -5.09
N VAL A 141 -15.62 -5.08 -6.28
CA VAL A 141 -16.17 -3.79 -6.73
C VAL A 141 -17.56 -4.00 -7.32
N PRO A 142 -18.43 -2.97 -7.36
CA PRO A 142 -19.72 -3.06 -8.07
C PRO A 142 -19.55 -3.38 -9.55
N ILE A 143 -20.56 -4.03 -10.13
CA ILE A 143 -20.63 -4.26 -11.59
C ILE A 143 -20.65 -2.90 -12.31
N GLY A 144 -19.84 -2.77 -13.35
CA GLY A 144 -19.62 -1.52 -14.07
C GLY A 144 -18.45 -0.69 -13.53
N GLU A 145 -17.89 -1.06 -12.38
CA GLU A 145 -16.76 -0.39 -11.77
C GLU A 145 -15.47 -1.23 -11.79
N GLU A 146 -15.42 -2.25 -12.60
CA GLU A 146 -14.26 -3.12 -12.77
C GLU A 146 -13.04 -2.30 -13.19
N ARG A 147 -11.89 -2.66 -12.65
CA ARG A 147 -10.67 -1.88 -12.77
C ARG A 147 -9.41 -2.73 -12.76
N LEU A 148 -8.34 -2.17 -13.29
CA LEU A 148 -6.99 -2.68 -13.05
C LEU A 148 -6.46 -2.04 -11.76
N ARG A 149 -5.79 -2.82 -10.92
CA ARG A 149 -5.13 -2.33 -9.71
C ARG A 149 -3.62 -2.35 -9.90
N ILE A 150 -3.06 -1.18 -10.18
CA ILE A 150 -1.62 -0.97 -10.27
C ILE A 150 -1.12 -0.54 -8.89
N THR A 151 -0.02 -1.13 -8.44
CA THR A 151 0.56 -0.85 -7.12
C THR A 151 2.06 -0.59 -7.29
N PRO A 152 2.46 0.66 -7.56
CA PRO A 152 3.87 1.00 -7.66
C PRO A 152 4.62 0.71 -6.36
N THR A 153 5.84 0.18 -6.48
CA THR A 153 6.73 -0.09 -5.36
C THR A 153 7.94 0.86 -5.39
N PRO A 154 8.74 0.93 -4.33
CA PRO A 154 9.97 1.72 -4.34
C PRO A 154 10.93 1.37 -5.48
N GLY A 155 10.95 0.09 -5.90
CA GLY A 155 11.79 -0.40 -7.00
C GLY A 155 11.28 -0.05 -8.40
N HIS A 156 10.03 0.40 -8.55
CA HIS A 156 9.45 0.80 -9.83
C HIS A 156 9.83 2.24 -10.18
N GLY A 157 11.13 2.47 -10.43
CA GLY A 157 11.67 3.78 -10.80
C GLY A 157 11.10 4.33 -12.11
N PRO A 158 11.58 5.52 -12.56
CA PRO A 158 11.01 6.22 -13.71
C PRO A 158 10.97 5.40 -15.00
N GLU A 159 11.99 4.60 -15.26
CA GLU A 159 12.07 3.77 -16.48
C GLU A 159 10.98 2.67 -16.51
N LEU A 160 10.84 1.91 -15.41
CA LEU A 160 9.78 0.90 -15.30
C LEU A 160 8.39 1.54 -15.26
N SER A 161 8.26 2.71 -14.65
CA SER A 161 7.01 3.49 -14.68
C SER A 161 6.63 3.91 -16.09
N LYS A 162 7.60 4.32 -16.91
CA LYS A 162 7.40 4.67 -18.32
C LYS A 162 6.95 3.45 -19.12
N GLN A 163 7.65 2.32 -18.98
CA GLN A 163 7.28 1.06 -19.66
C GLN A 163 5.85 0.61 -19.31
N LEU A 164 5.47 0.72 -18.02
CA LEU A 164 4.10 0.42 -17.59
C LEU A 164 3.08 1.33 -18.26
N VAL A 165 3.33 2.65 -18.30
CA VAL A 165 2.41 3.63 -18.89
C VAL A 165 2.22 3.39 -20.38
N GLU A 166 3.31 3.14 -21.12
CA GLU A 166 3.27 2.80 -22.54
C GLU A 166 2.52 1.49 -22.81
N ALA A 167 2.72 0.48 -21.96
CA ALA A 167 2.01 -0.80 -22.07
C ALA A 167 0.51 -0.64 -21.81
N VAL A 168 0.12 0.11 -20.78
CA VAL A 168 -1.29 0.38 -20.48
C VAL A 168 -1.96 1.13 -21.63
N ASP A 169 -1.30 2.16 -22.19
CA ASP A 169 -1.81 2.92 -23.32
C ASP A 169 -2.01 2.03 -24.57
N SER A 170 -1.03 1.17 -24.86
CA SER A 170 -1.11 0.18 -25.94
C SER A 170 -2.30 -0.76 -25.78
N VAL A 171 -2.49 -1.31 -24.56
CA VAL A 171 -3.61 -2.24 -24.28
C VAL A 171 -4.96 -1.52 -24.35
N PHE A 172 -5.07 -0.28 -23.85
CA PHE A 172 -6.30 0.51 -23.97
C PHE A 172 -6.67 0.77 -25.43
N THR A 173 -5.67 1.04 -26.27
CA THR A 173 -5.86 1.25 -27.71
C THR A 173 -6.29 -0.05 -28.40
N GLU A 174 -5.59 -1.16 -28.13
CA GLU A 174 -5.87 -2.46 -28.77
C GLU A 174 -7.27 -2.99 -28.42
N LEU A 175 -7.71 -2.83 -27.18
CA LEU A 175 -9.02 -3.27 -26.71
C LEU A 175 -10.12 -2.22 -26.92
N ASN A 176 -9.78 -1.04 -27.45
CA ASN A 176 -10.70 0.09 -27.61
C ASN A 176 -11.45 0.42 -26.30
N LEU A 177 -10.71 0.48 -25.18
CA LEU A 177 -11.29 0.78 -23.87
C LEU A 177 -11.59 2.27 -23.72
N ASN A 178 -12.62 2.58 -22.96
CA ASN A 178 -13.05 3.96 -22.68
C ASN A 178 -11.95 4.75 -21.95
N ARG A 179 -11.59 5.91 -22.49
CA ARG A 179 -10.69 6.89 -21.87
C ARG A 179 -11.48 7.93 -21.08
N ILE A 180 -10.80 8.82 -20.37
CA ILE A 180 -11.42 9.89 -19.54
C ILE A 180 -12.52 10.63 -20.32
N ASN A 181 -12.25 11.02 -21.57
CA ASN A 181 -13.23 11.77 -22.39
C ASN A 181 -14.47 10.94 -22.75
N ASP A 182 -14.34 9.63 -22.91
CA ASP A 182 -15.48 8.75 -23.19
C ASP A 182 -16.31 8.56 -21.93
N TRP A 183 -15.69 8.37 -20.78
CA TRP A 183 -16.40 8.38 -19.50
C TRP A 183 -17.12 9.71 -19.24
N LYS A 184 -16.51 10.85 -19.59
CA LYS A 184 -17.15 12.16 -19.47
C LYS A 184 -18.43 12.24 -20.32
N LYS A 185 -18.42 11.73 -21.57
CA LYS A 185 -19.62 11.65 -22.44
C LYS A 185 -20.72 10.76 -21.86
N LEU A 186 -20.34 9.74 -21.10
CA LEU A 186 -21.25 8.82 -20.41
C LEU A 186 -21.76 9.35 -19.06
N GLY A 187 -21.41 10.57 -18.67
CA GLY A 187 -21.82 11.19 -17.39
C GLY A 187 -20.84 10.99 -16.25
N GLY A 188 -19.71 10.34 -16.51
CA GLY A 188 -18.67 10.05 -15.52
C GLY A 188 -19.02 8.90 -14.57
N LEU A 189 -18.00 8.32 -13.96
CA LEU A 189 -18.16 7.22 -13.00
C LEU A 189 -16.99 7.24 -11.98
N VAL A 190 -17.26 7.02 -10.70
CA VAL A 190 -16.31 6.95 -9.58
C VAL A 190 -15.25 8.07 -9.58
N GLY A 191 -15.67 9.28 -9.95
CA GLY A 191 -14.81 10.45 -10.04
C GLY A 191 -14.07 10.61 -11.37
N VAL A 192 -14.12 9.63 -12.28
CA VAL A 192 -13.55 9.72 -13.62
C VAL A 192 -14.55 10.39 -14.56
N GLY A 193 -14.13 11.45 -15.25
CA GLY A 193 -14.98 12.19 -16.19
C GLY A 193 -16.15 12.94 -15.54
N VAL A 194 -16.26 12.98 -14.23
CA VAL A 194 -17.31 13.68 -13.49
C VAL A 194 -17.00 15.18 -13.48
N GLU A 195 -17.93 16.00 -13.95
CA GLU A 195 -17.78 17.46 -13.95
C GLU A 195 -17.86 18.00 -12.53
N GLY A 196 -16.92 18.87 -12.15
CA GLY A 196 -16.87 19.45 -10.80
C GLY A 196 -16.43 18.47 -9.70
N ALA A 197 -15.93 17.27 -10.05
CA ALA A 197 -15.40 16.34 -9.07
C ALA A 197 -14.32 17.01 -8.20
N ALA A 198 -14.41 16.83 -6.89
CA ALA A 198 -13.41 17.37 -5.96
C ALA A 198 -12.02 16.79 -6.26
N LYS A 199 -11.01 17.67 -6.29
CA LYS A 199 -9.62 17.23 -6.41
C LYS A 199 -9.25 16.44 -5.16
N VAL A 200 -8.80 15.23 -5.36
CA VAL A 200 -8.31 14.39 -4.27
C VAL A 200 -6.87 14.76 -3.97
N GLU A 201 -6.61 15.22 -2.76
CA GLU A 201 -5.26 15.55 -2.31
C GLU A 201 -4.45 14.28 -2.03
N HIS A 202 -3.14 14.37 -2.20
CA HIS A 202 -2.24 13.29 -1.84
C HIS A 202 -2.11 13.19 -0.31
N ILE A 203 -1.96 11.98 0.22
CA ILE A 203 -1.73 11.73 1.66
C ILE A 203 -0.43 12.41 2.12
N TRP A 204 0.61 12.36 1.28
CA TRP A 204 1.90 12.97 1.57
C TRP A 204 2.02 14.33 0.90
N THR A 205 2.43 15.35 1.66
CA THR A 205 2.71 16.70 1.14
C THR A 205 4.08 16.73 0.44
N GLU A 206 4.36 17.84 -0.27
CA GLU A 206 5.69 18.02 -0.91
C GLU A 206 6.79 18.09 0.14
N GLU A 207 6.53 18.74 1.28
CA GLU A 207 7.47 18.81 2.41
C GLU A 207 7.78 17.41 2.96
N GLN A 208 6.77 16.56 3.09
CA GLN A 208 6.97 15.18 3.54
C GLN A 208 7.76 14.35 2.52
N LEU A 209 7.60 14.60 1.22
CA LEU A 209 8.38 13.94 0.17
C LEU A 209 9.83 14.46 0.07
N ALA A 210 10.12 15.60 0.64
CA ALA A 210 11.45 16.17 0.74
C ALA A 210 12.23 15.70 1.98
N LEU A 211 11.57 15.02 2.94
CA LEU A 211 12.21 14.48 4.13
C LEU A 211 13.33 13.48 3.77
N THR A 212 14.34 13.48 4.62
CA THR A 212 15.50 12.58 4.56
C THR A 212 15.62 11.77 5.84
N ASP A 213 16.50 10.80 5.87
CA ASP A 213 16.74 10.02 7.09
C ASP A 213 17.32 10.89 8.23
N ALA A 214 17.92 12.04 7.92
CA ALA A 214 18.39 13.00 8.92
C ALA A 214 17.26 13.69 9.68
N ASP A 215 16.06 13.75 9.10
CA ASP A 215 14.87 14.33 9.72
C ASP A 215 14.15 13.35 10.65
N LEU A 216 14.57 12.08 10.67
CA LEU A 216 14.06 11.09 11.60
C LEU A 216 14.58 11.37 13.01
N ASN A 217 13.68 11.31 14.00
CA ASN A 217 14.07 11.51 15.38
C ASN A 217 15.07 10.41 15.81
N PRO A 218 16.32 10.76 16.17
CA PRO A 218 17.35 9.77 16.52
C PRO A 218 16.96 8.88 17.72
N ASN A 219 16.12 9.38 18.63
CA ASN A 219 15.61 8.60 19.76
C ASN A 219 14.61 7.51 19.33
N VAL A 220 14.02 7.63 18.14
CA VAL A 220 13.11 6.64 17.56
C VAL A 220 13.89 5.68 16.65
N VAL A 221 14.93 6.18 15.96
CA VAL A 221 15.70 5.45 14.95
C VAL A 221 16.77 4.56 15.55
N ASN A 222 17.34 4.95 16.69
CA ASN A 222 18.50 4.27 17.27
C ASN A 222 18.29 3.88 18.75
N PRO A 223 17.46 2.89 19.06
CA PRO A 223 17.87 2.03 20.14
C PRO A 223 19.10 1.31 19.58
N ALA A 224 20.28 1.49 20.21
CA ALA A 224 21.52 0.84 19.83
C ALA A 224 21.22 -0.57 19.30
N ILE A 225 21.62 -0.85 18.05
CA ILE A 225 21.57 -2.20 17.52
C ILE A 225 22.66 -2.94 18.29
N SER A 226 22.31 -3.34 19.51
CA SER A 226 23.07 -4.39 20.17
C SER A 226 22.97 -5.59 19.24
N PRO A 227 24.07 -6.23 18.86
CA PRO A 227 24.04 -7.53 18.23
C PRO A 227 23.10 -8.35 19.07
N LEU A 228 22.14 -9.04 18.44
CA LEU A 228 21.15 -9.87 19.08
C LEU A 228 21.75 -10.54 20.30
N ASP A 229 21.43 -10.06 21.47
CA ASP A 229 21.74 -10.75 22.70
C ASP A 229 20.81 -11.96 22.78
N VAL A 230 21.28 -13.03 22.12
CA VAL A 230 20.56 -14.32 22.02
C VAL A 230 20.53 -15.02 23.39
N SER A 231 21.21 -14.44 24.38
CA SER A 231 21.42 -15.04 25.70
C SER A 231 20.33 -14.73 26.75
N SER A 232 19.36 -13.84 26.48
CA SER A 232 18.39 -13.42 27.51
C SER A 232 16.93 -13.82 27.24
N GLY A 233 16.68 -14.96 26.65
CA GLY A 233 15.31 -15.36 26.27
C GLY A 233 14.94 -16.84 26.50
N ILE A 234 15.74 -17.61 27.20
CA ILE A 234 15.36 -18.96 27.66
C ILE A 234 15.53 -19.01 29.17
N SER A 235 14.55 -18.51 29.90
CA SER A 235 14.30 -19.01 31.25
C SER A 235 12.99 -19.80 31.19
N THR A 236 13.13 -21.04 31.51
CA THR A 236 12.15 -22.13 31.64
C THR A 236 10.85 -21.74 32.34
#